data_0a2a22af53e68572337698a0163eef49
#
_entry.id   0a2a22af53e68572337698a0163eef49
#
_cell.length_a   1.000
_cell.length_b   1.000
_cell.length_c   1.000
_cell.angle_alpha   90.00
_cell.angle_beta   90.00
_cell.angle_gamma   90.00
#
_symmetry.space_group_name_H-M   'P 1'
#
loop_
_entity.id
_entity.type
_entity.pdbx_description
1 polymer ?
#
loop_
_entity_poly.entity_id
_entity_poly.type
_entity_poly.pdbx_seq_one_letter_code
_entity_poly.pdbx_strand_id
1 'polypeptide(L)'
;MNLIPITPSLGAEVEGLDLTEPLSSEQVRVLQSAFETHHVLVFRDQVLNREAHKAFARYFGDIHVHPSKQNLKQDEDPDLFFIDIKPDSKQSNGETWHADITCEARPPYASMLYLTRVPDNLGGDTLFANLQAAFEELSPSLQQYLVRQSAFHDGERDLLRYGIRLKPGQSYPAHTHPVVIQHPKTQKPVLYVNEGFTAHLLNVPSFESDLILQGLFQRIKTNARHQCRIKWTPNMITLWDNYSVQHQAIFDYSGYHRYGERITIAADQAPQAFKGKPAAESF
;
A
#
# COMPACT_ATOMS: atom_id res chain seq x y z
N MET A 1 -12.68 -16.66 -15.51
CA MET A 1 -12.24 -15.51 -14.69
C MET A 1 -13.16 -14.34 -14.96
N ASN A 2 -13.75 -13.76 -13.93
CA ASN A 2 -14.65 -12.63 -13.98
C ASN A 2 -14.10 -11.50 -13.07
N LEU A 3 -14.25 -10.25 -13.48
CA LEU A 3 -13.81 -9.07 -12.72
C LEU A 3 -15.04 -8.27 -12.31
N ILE A 4 -15.26 -8.09 -11.01
CA ILE A 4 -16.39 -7.38 -10.43
C ILE A 4 -15.86 -6.13 -9.73
N PRO A 5 -16.03 -4.91 -10.31
CA PRO A 5 -15.62 -3.68 -9.65
C PRO A 5 -16.29 -3.50 -8.28
N ILE A 6 -15.51 -3.11 -7.27
CA ILE A 6 -15.99 -2.84 -5.91
C ILE A 6 -16.54 -1.41 -5.82
N THR A 7 -15.78 -0.46 -6.38
CA THR A 7 -16.20 0.94 -6.51
C THR A 7 -15.83 1.49 -7.90
N PRO A 8 -16.38 2.63 -8.31
CA PRO A 8 -15.99 3.27 -9.59
C PRO A 8 -14.52 3.73 -9.61
N SER A 9 -13.89 3.97 -8.44
CA SER A 9 -12.55 4.56 -8.35
C SER A 9 -11.43 3.52 -8.19
N LEU A 10 -11.68 2.43 -7.47
CA LEU A 10 -10.70 1.38 -7.21
C LEU A 10 -11.35 0.11 -6.65
N GLY A 11 -10.59 -0.98 -6.76
CA GLY A 11 -10.95 -2.29 -6.25
C GLY A 11 -11.77 -3.12 -7.22
N ALA A 12 -11.38 -4.39 -7.40
CA ALA A 12 -12.17 -5.40 -8.08
C ALA A 12 -12.03 -6.76 -7.39
N GLU A 13 -13.13 -7.51 -7.30
CA GLU A 13 -13.11 -8.93 -6.96
C GLU A 13 -12.84 -9.75 -8.22
N VAL A 14 -12.00 -10.78 -8.06
CA VAL A 14 -11.63 -11.70 -9.13
C VAL A 14 -12.23 -13.06 -8.83
N GLU A 15 -13.16 -13.50 -9.64
CA GLU A 15 -13.83 -14.78 -9.52
C GLU A 15 -13.38 -15.79 -10.58
N GLY A 16 -13.56 -17.08 -10.28
CA GLY A 16 -13.32 -18.17 -11.24
C GLY A 16 -11.83 -18.43 -11.49
N LEU A 17 -10.99 -18.18 -10.50
CA LEU A 17 -9.60 -18.62 -10.45
C LEU A 17 -9.34 -19.47 -9.22
N ASP A 18 -8.58 -20.54 -9.41
CA ASP A 18 -7.95 -21.32 -8.36
C ASP A 18 -6.45 -20.99 -8.38
N LEU A 19 -5.98 -20.31 -7.34
CA LEU A 19 -4.59 -19.87 -7.22
C LEU A 19 -3.65 -20.97 -6.69
N THR A 20 -4.16 -22.18 -6.42
CA THR A 20 -3.33 -23.36 -6.16
C THR A 20 -2.71 -23.90 -7.43
N GLU A 21 -3.31 -23.61 -8.60
CA GLU A 21 -2.85 -24.05 -9.90
C GLU A 21 -2.07 -22.96 -10.64
N PRO A 22 -1.08 -23.29 -11.46
CA PRO A 22 -0.38 -22.32 -12.29
C PRO A 22 -1.33 -21.61 -13.25
N LEU A 23 -1.23 -20.28 -13.32
CA LEU A 23 -2.02 -19.47 -14.24
C LEU A 23 -1.45 -19.54 -15.66
N SER A 24 -2.33 -19.55 -16.66
CA SER A 24 -1.94 -19.38 -18.05
C SER A 24 -1.41 -17.96 -18.30
N SER A 25 -0.58 -17.79 -19.34
CA SER A 25 -0.06 -16.46 -19.72
C SER A 25 -1.16 -15.45 -20.01
N GLU A 26 -2.31 -15.90 -20.54
CA GLU A 26 -3.48 -15.04 -20.76
C GLU A 26 -4.12 -14.58 -19.47
N GLN A 27 -4.30 -15.48 -18.50
CA GLN A 27 -4.83 -15.12 -17.18
C GLN A 27 -3.91 -14.13 -16.47
N VAL A 28 -2.59 -14.34 -16.49
CA VAL A 28 -1.60 -13.43 -15.93
C VAL A 28 -1.71 -12.04 -16.58
N ARG A 29 -1.76 -11.96 -17.90
CA ARG A 29 -1.89 -10.70 -18.64
C ARG A 29 -3.16 -9.95 -18.27
N VAL A 30 -4.29 -10.64 -18.19
CA VAL A 30 -5.58 -10.03 -17.79
C VAL A 30 -5.53 -9.54 -16.34
N LEU A 31 -4.93 -10.30 -15.41
CA LEU A 31 -4.77 -9.88 -14.02
C LEU A 31 -3.86 -8.65 -13.88
N GLN A 32 -2.75 -8.60 -14.60
CA GLN A 32 -1.85 -7.44 -14.60
C GLN A 32 -2.56 -6.20 -15.14
N SER A 33 -3.32 -6.31 -16.22
CA SER A 33 -4.12 -5.19 -16.75
C SER A 33 -5.24 -4.76 -15.78
N ALA A 34 -5.91 -5.71 -15.12
CA ALA A 34 -6.89 -5.43 -14.09
C ALA A 34 -6.27 -4.72 -12.89
N PHE A 35 -5.06 -5.12 -12.48
CA PHE A 35 -4.31 -4.53 -11.39
C PHE A 35 -3.95 -3.07 -11.68
N GLU A 36 -3.48 -2.77 -12.90
CA GLU A 36 -3.19 -1.40 -13.35
C GLU A 36 -4.45 -0.52 -13.42
N THR A 37 -5.63 -1.13 -13.63
CA THR A 37 -6.91 -0.40 -13.76
C THR A 37 -7.58 -0.18 -12.41
N HIS A 38 -7.61 -1.21 -11.57
CA HIS A 38 -8.38 -1.22 -10.32
C HIS A 38 -7.52 -0.99 -9.07
N HIS A 39 -6.20 -1.09 -9.15
CA HIS A 39 -5.21 -0.90 -8.10
C HIS A 39 -5.32 -1.84 -6.89
N VAL A 40 -6.46 -2.46 -6.67
CA VAL A 40 -6.72 -3.43 -5.59
C VAL A 40 -7.49 -4.60 -6.19
N LEU A 41 -6.94 -5.82 -6.07
CA LEU A 41 -7.59 -7.06 -6.49
C LEU A 41 -7.84 -7.97 -5.29
N VAL A 42 -9.05 -8.52 -5.22
CA VAL A 42 -9.51 -9.38 -4.14
C VAL A 42 -9.82 -10.77 -4.68
N PHE A 43 -9.28 -11.79 -4.02
CA PHE A 43 -9.49 -13.20 -4.35
C PHE A 43 -10.02 -13.91 -3.11
N ARG A 44 -11.27 -14.38 -3.16
CA ARG A 44 -11.92 -15.08 -2.04
C ARG A 44 -11.70 -16.59 -2.14
N ASP A 45 -11.87 -17.26 -1.01
CA ASP A 45 -11.91 -18.74 -0.90
C ASP A 45 -10.66 -19.44 -1.48
N GLN A 46 -9.48 -18.84 -1.28
CA GLN A 46 -8.20 -19.37 -1.75
C GLN A 46 -7.47 -20.12 -0.64
N VAL A 47 -7.46 -21.46 -0.68
CA VAL A 47 -6.75 -22.27 0.33
C VAL A 47 -5.32 -22.55 -0.17
N LEU A 48 -4.40 -21.63 0.09
CA LEU A 48 -3.02 -21.71 -0.38
C LEU A 48 -2.06 -22.20 0.70
N ASN A 49 -1.05 -22.99 0.28
CA ASN A 49 0.19 -23.11 1.02
C ASN A 49 1.13 -21.93 0.69
N ARG A 50 2.23 -21.80 1.44
CA ARG A 50 3.19 -20.69 1.25
C ARG A 50 3.83 -20.66 -0.13
N GLU A 51 4.13 -21.82 -0.70
CA GLU A 51 4.75 -21.90 -2.03
C GLU A 51 3.79 -21.41 -3.12
N ALA A 52 2.51 -21.77 -3.06
CA ALA A 52 1.49 -21.27 -3.97
C ALA A 52 1.27 -19.75 -3.80
N HIS A 53 1.25 -19.26 -2.53
CA HIS A 53 1.17 -17.82 -2.25
C HIS A 53 2.35 -17.04 -2.85
N LYS A 54 3.59 -17.54 -2.68
CA LYS A 54 4.79 -16.95 -3.28
C LYS A 54 4.78 -17.07 -4.81
N ALA A 55 4.36 -18.20 -5.36
CA ALA A 55 4.28 -18.40 -6.81
C ALA A 55 3.31 -17.41 -7.45
N PHE A 56 2.15 -17.19 -6.81
CA PHE A 56 1.19 -16.18 -7.26
C PHE A 56 1.75 -14.76 -7.21
N ALA A 57 2.45 -14.40 -6.13
CA ALA A 57 3.08 -13.08 -6.02
C ALA A 57 4.09 -12.81 -7.15
N ARG A 58 4.85 -13.83 -7.58
CA ARG A 58 5.87 -13.72 -8.63
C ARG A 58 5.32 -13.41 -10.02
N TYR A 59 4.01 -13.57 -10.26
CA TYR A 59 3.40 -13.06 -11.51
C TYR A 59 3.40 -11.52 -11.61
N PHE A 60 3.60 -10.83 -10.47
CA PHE A 60 3.62 -9.36 -10.41
C PHE A 60 5.04 -8.78 -10.23
N GLY A 61 6.03 -9.61 -9.94
CA GLY A 61 7.44 -9.23 -9.80
C GLY A 61 8.18 -10.08 -8.77
N ASP A 62 9.45 -9.75 -8.55
CA ASP A 62 10.28 -10.41 -7.54
C ASP A 62 9.81 -10.07 -6.12
N ILE A 63 10.05 -10.99 -5.17
CA ILE A 63 9.68 -10.76 -3.78
C ILE A 63 10.66 -9.78 -3.14
N HIS A 64 10.13 -8.77 -2.45
CA HIS A 64 10.86 -7.79 -1.68
C HIS A 64 11.01 -8.24 -0.23
N VAL A 65 12.22 -8.12 0.34
CA VAL A 65 12.47 -8.44 1.74
C VAL A 65 12.25 -7.20 2.61
N HIS A 66 11.31 -7.29 3.54
CA HIS A 66 10.96 -6.18 4.43
C HIS A 66 12.15 -5.75 5.33
N PRO A 67 12.41 -4.43 5.54
CA PRO A 67 13.54 -3.96 6.34
C PRO A 67 13.63 -4.53 7.75
N SER A 68 12.51 -4.80 8.41
CA SER A 68 12.50 -5.44 9.74
C SER A 68 13.04 -6.86 9.74
N LYS A 69 13.20 -7.47 8.56
CA LYS A 69 13.70 -8.83 8.36
C LYS A 69 15.22 -8.87 8.06
N GLN A 70 15.93 -7.75 8.12
CA GLN A 70 17.38 -7.69 7.84
C GLN A 70 18.25 -8.49 8.82
N ASN A 71 17.74 -8.84 10.01
CA ASN A 71 18.43 -9.59 11.05
C ASN A 71 17.67 -10.86 11.44
N LEU A 72 17.20 -11.62 10.45
CA LEU A 72 16.45 -12.86 10.66
C LEU A 72 17.26 -13.93 11.41
N LYS A 73 16.55 -14.70 12.24
CA LYS A 73 17.03 -15.99 12.69
C LYS A 73 17.00 -16.98 11.53
N GLN A 74 17.89 -17.98 11.57
CA GLN A 74 18.14 -18.93 10.48
C GLN A 74 16.87 -19.71 9.99
N ASP A 75 15.82 -19.75 10.80
CA ASP A 75 14.58 -20.50 10.54
C ASP A 75 13.38 -19.63 10.11
N GLU A 76 13.57 -18.31 9.96
CA GLU A 76 12.49 -17.41 9.55
C GLU A 76 12.49 -17.21 8.02
N ASP A 77 11.31 -17.27 7.41
CA ASP A 77 11.11 -17.02 5.99
C ASP A 77 11.25 -15.51 5.68
N PRO A 78 12.28 -15.09 4.92
CA PRO A 78 12.50 -13.67 4.63
C PRO A 78 11.43 -13.07 3.73
N ASP A 79 10.73 -13.89 2.95
CA ASP A 79 9.73 -13.47 1.98
C ASP A 79 8.39 -13.09 2.63
N LEU A 80 8.20 -13.50 3.90
CA LEU A 80 6.91 -13.38 4.57
C LEU A 80 6.97 -12.42 5.76
N PHE A 81 6.03 -11.49 5.79
CA PHE A 81 5.73 -10.67 6.96
C PHE A 81 4.44 -11.18 7.61
N PHE A 82 4.54 -11.65 8.85
CA PHE A 82 3.41 -12.21 9.58
C PHE A 82 2.53 -11.13 10.21
N ILE A 83 1.24 -11.21 9.99
CA ILE A 83 0.22 -10.45 10.71
C ILE A 83 -0.37 -11.41 11.75
N ASP A 84 0.02 -11.25 13.01
CA ASP A 84 -0.45 -12.08 14.14
C ASP A 84 -0.97 -11.18 15.26
N ILE A 85 -2.21 -10.73 15.12
CA ILE A 85 -2.87 -9.86 16.09
C ILE A 85 -3.69 -10.75 17.03
N LYS A 86 -3.15 -10.95 18.22
CA LYS A 86 -3.75 -11.81 19.25
C LYS A 86 -4.92 -11.13 19.96
N PRO A 87 -5.80 -11.90 20.66
CA PRO A 87 -6.95 -11.32 21.36
C PRO A 87 -6.59 -10.27 22.41
N ASP A 88 -5.41 -10.34 23.02
CA ASP A 88 -4.92 -9.41 24.02
C ASP A 88 -4.15 -8.21 23.43
N SER A 89 -3.96 -8.17 22.11
CA SER A 89 -3.33 -7.04 21.41
C SER A 89 -4.12 -5.75 21.62
N LYS A 90 -3.41 -4.63 21.79
CA LYS A 90 -4.00 -3.31 22.03
C LYS A 90 -4.07 -2.46 20.77
N GLN A 91 -3.41 -2.90 19.71
CA GLN A 91 -3.32 -2.22 18.42
C GLN A 91 -3.02 -3.24 17.31
N SER A 92 -3.29 -2.85 16.07
CA SER A 92 -2.94 -3.60 14.87
C SER A 92 -1.79 -2.91 14.13
N ASN A 93 -1.17 -3.60 13.18
CA ASN A 93 -0.25 -2.96 12.25
C ASN A 93 -1.06 -2.18 11.20
N GLY A 94 -0.58 -0.98 10.84
CA GLY A 94 -1.14 -0.24 9.71
C GLY A 94 -2.42 0.55 10.01
N GLU A 95 -2.67 0.94 11.27
CA GLU A 95 -3.85 1.76 11.64
C GLU A 95 -3.77 3.22 11.16
N THR A 96 -2.63 3.67 10.67
CA THR A 96 -2.47 4.98 10.05
C THR A 96 -2.55 4.83 8.54
N TRP A 97 -3.13 5.82 7.84
CA TRP A 97 -3.08 5.87 6.38
C TRP A 97 -1.65 5.90 5.86
N HIS A 98 -1.25 4.88 5.09
CA HIS A 98 0.10 4.72 4.56
C HIS A 98 0.12 3.94 3.24
N ALA A 99 1.19 4.10 2.50
CA ALA A 99 1.67 3.13 1.54
C ALA A 99 2.90 2.44 2.16
N ASP A 100 3.07 1.14 1.92
CA ASP A 100 4.08 0.33 2.59
C ASP A 100 5.49 0.83 2.32
N ILE A 101 6.25 1.06 3.40
CA ILE A 101 7.71 1.23 3.43
C ILE A 101 8.20 2.32 2.46
N THR A 102 7.46 3.41 2.32
CA THR A 102 7.87 4.54 1.45
C THR A 102 9.14 5.24 1.95
N CYS A 103 9.66 4.85 3.10
CA CYS A 103 10.94 5.31 3.62
C CYS A 103 12.17 4.65 2.94
N GLU A 104 12.01 3.58 2.16
CA GLU A 104 13.10 3.00 1.39
C GLU A 104 13.41 3.82 0.13
N ALA A 105 14.66 3.74 -0.35
CA ALA A 105 15.08 4.33 -1.62
C ALA A 105 14.30 3.76 -2.82
N ARG A 106 13.92 2.49 -2.71
CA ARG A 106 13.12 1.76 -3.69
C ARG A 106 12.01 0.98 -2.97
N PRO A 107 10.91 1.66 -2.61
CA PRO A 107 9.76 1.05 -1.95
C PRO A 107 9.16 -0.08 -2.77
N PRO A 108 8.53 -1.09 -2.15
CA PRO A 108 7.88 -2.17 -2.88
C PRO A 108 6.81 -1.63 -3.83
N TYR A 109 6.72 -2.26 -5.02
CA TYR A 109 5.71 -1.93 -6.04
C TYR A 109 4.31 -2.31 -5.59
N ALA A 110 4.18 -3.49 -5.01
CA ALA A 110 2.88 -4.01 -4.58
C ALA A 110 3.00 -4.78 -3.27
N SER A 111 1.87 -4.98 -2.62
CA SER A 111 1.74 -5.83 -1.44
C SER A 111 0.57 -6.79 -1.61
N MET A 112 0.75 -8.01 -1.10
CA MET A 112 -0.23 -9.09 -1.15
C MET A 112 -0.42 -9.64 0.25
N LEU A 113 -1.60 -9.48 0.82
CA LEU A 113 -1.96 -10.02 2.14
C LEU A 113 -2.92 -11.19 1.98
N TYR A 114 -2.55 -12.32 2.55
CA TYR A 114 -3.37 -13.52 2.66
C TYR A 114 -3.78 -13.72 4.10
N LEU A 115 -5.09 -13.61 4.41
CA LEU A 115 -5.63 -13.86 5.75
C LEU A 115 -6.28 -15.24 5.82
N THR A 116 -5.75 -16.09 6.69
CA THR A 116 -6.33 -17.40 6.97
C THR A 116 -7.26 -17.37 8.18
N ARG A 117 -7.10 -16.38 9.07
CA ARG A 117 -7.99 -16.15 10.20
C ARG A 117 -8.41 -14.68 10.27
N VAL A 118 -9.71 -14.48 10.36
CA VAL A 118 -10.33 -13.15 10.53
C VAL A 118 -11.15 -13.14 11.82
N PRO A 119 -11.39 -11.95 12.42
CA PRO A 119 -12.19 -11.84 13.64
C PRO A 119 -13.65 -12.30 13.45
N ASP A 120 -14.18 -13.09 14.38
CA ASP A 120 -15.57 -13.58 14.31
C ASP A 120 -16.61 -12.46 14.52
N ASN A 121 -16.21 -11.30 15.06
CA ASN A 121 -17.07 -10.13 15.22
C ASN A 121 -17.23 -9.30 13.93
N LEU A 122 -16.73 -9.81 12.78
CA LEU A 122 -16.75 -9.15 11.48
C LEU A 122 -15.91 -7.86 11.40
N GLY A 123 -15.05 -7.59 12.37
CA GLY A 123 -14.10 -6.47 12.38
C GLY A 123 -12.82 -6.77 11.56
N GLY A 124 -11.92 -5.80 11.55
CA GLY A 124 -10.59 -5.92 10.93
C GLY A 124 -10.57 -5.64 9.44
N ASP A 125 -11.52 -4.86 8.91
CA ASP A 125 -11.53 -4.42 7.52
C ASP A 125 -10.30 -3.57 7.17
N THR A 126 -10.02 -3.42 5.88
CA THR A 126 -9.00 -2.52 5.37
C THR A 126 -9.61 -1.50 4.44
N LEU A 127 -9.30 -0.23 4.66
CA LEU A 127 -9.63 0.88 3.77
C LEU A 127 -8.49 1.08 2.77
N PHE A 128 -8.83 1.40 1.52
CA PHE A 128 -7.90 1.79 0.46
C PHE A 128 -8.34 3.13 -0.13
N ALA A 129 -7.37 3.98 -0.52
CA ALA A 129 -7.62 5.26 -1.16
C ALA A 129 -6.79 5.41 -2.43
N ASN A 130 -7.42 5.83 -3.54
CA ASN A 130 -6.81 6.04 -4.85
C ASN A 130 -6.03 7.36 -4.89
N LEU A 131 -4.72 7.30 -5.02
CA LEU A 131 -3.81 8.46 -5.02
C LEU A 131 -3.71 9.15 -6.38
N GLN A 132 -4.04 8.47 -7.48
CA GLN A 132 -4.15 9.09 -8.80
C GLN A 132 -5.37 10.02 -8.81
N ALA A 133 -6.53 9.51 -8.41
CA ALA A 133 -7.74 10.31 -8.30
C ALA A 133 -7.62 11.45 -7.27
N ALA A 134 -6.91 11.22 -6.16
CA ALA A 134 -6.63 12.26 -5.17
C ALA A 134 -5.79 13.40 -5.75
N PHE A 135 -4.83 13.11 -6.64
CA PHE A 135 -4.06 14.13 -7.35
C PHE A 135 -4.90 14.85 -8.41
N GLU A 136 -5.66 14.10 -9.22
CA GLU A 136 -6.47 14.65 -10.32
C GLU A 136 -7.52 15.66 -9.85
N GLU A 137 -8.05 15.51 -8.63
CA GLU A 137 -9.04 16.45 -8.04
C GLU A 137 -8.43 17.72 -7.43
N LEU A 138 -7.12 17.83 -7.35
CA LEU A 138 -6.47 19.08 -6.90
C LEU A 138 -6.61 20.16 -7.96
N SER A 139 -6.67 21.43 -7.53
CA SER A 139 -6.64 22.54 -8.49
C SER A 139 -5.38 22.52 -9.35
N PRO A 140 -5.44 22.94 -10.61
CA PRO A 140 -4.26 23.00 -11.50
C PRO A 140 -3.07 23.73 -10.88
N SER A 141 -3.30 24.83 -10.17
CA SER A 141 -2.24 25.59 -9.49
C SER A 141 -1.55 24.75 -8.40
N LEU A 142 -2.31 23.99 -7.60
CA LEU A 142 -1.73 23.13 -6.57
C LEU A 142 -1.01 21.93 -7.21
N GLN A 143 -1.55 21.33 -8.25
CA GLN A 143 -0.88 20.27 -9.02
C GLN A 143 0.48 20.76 -9.56
N GLN A 144 0.52 21.96 -10.18
CA GLN A 144 1.76 22.59 -10.71
C GLN A 144 2.78 22.85 -9.61
N TYR A 145 2.35 23.23 -8.42
CA TYR A 145 3.22 23.38 -7.27
C TYR A 145 3.80 22.04 -6.82
N LEU A 146 2.94 21.02 -6.59
CA LEU A 146 3.31 19.74 -6.02
C LEU A 146 4.23 18.91 -6.92
N VAL A 147 4.09 18.96 -8.24
CA VAL A 147 4.97 18.21 -9.16
C VAL A 147 6.45 18.67 -9.10
N ARG A 148 6.71 19.83 -8.50
CA ARG A 148 8.07 20.36 -8.32
C ARG A 148 8.63 20.08 -6.93
N GLN A 149 7.83 19.53 -6.03
CA GLN A 149 8.21 19.30 -4.65
C GLN A 149 8.77 17.90 -4.44
N SER A 150 9.60 17.78 -3.42
CA SER A 150 10.06 16.52 -2.86
C SER A 150 9.75 16.47 -1.37
N ALA A 151 9.53 15.28 -0.85
CA ALA A 151 9.22 15.05 0.55
C ALA A 151 10.20 14.04 1.15
N PHE A 152 10.56 14.23 2.41
CA PHE A 152 11.36 13.30 3.18
C PHE A 152 10.44 12.29 3.86
N HIS A 153 10.72 11.01 3.64
CA HIS A 153 10.03 9.88 4.24
C HIS A 153 10.94 9.21 5.25
N ASP A 154 10.46 9.06 6.48
CA ASP A 154 11.20 8.57 7.62
C ASP A 154 10.49 7.35 8.23
N GLY A 155 11.16 6.20 8.19
CA GLY A 155 10.61 4.95 8.72
C GLY A 155 10.60 4.89 10.25
N GLU A 156 11.42 5.66 10.94
CA GLU A 156 11.39 5.73 12.40
C GLU A 156 10.07 6.31 12.92
N ARG A 157 9.42 7.20 12.16
CA ARG A 157 8.07 7.72 12.49
C ARG A 157 7.04 6.62 12.64
N ASP A 158 7.07 5.61 11.76
CA ASP A 158 6.17 4.47 11.84
C ASP A 158 6.50 3.58 13.03
N LEU A 159 7.77 3.28 13.27
CA LEU A 159 8.20 2.50 14.44
C LEU A 159 7.76 3.14 15.77
N LEU A 160 7.89 4.46 15.90
CA LEU A 160 7.49 5.20 17.10
C LEU A 160 5.97 5.08 17.40
N ARG A 161 5.13 4.93 16.39
CA ARG A 161 3.67 4.70 16.57
C ARG A 161 3.37 3.38 17.30
N TYR A 162 4.25 2.39 17.11
CA TYR A 162 4.18 1.09 17.81
C TYR A 162 4.99 1.07 19.11
N GLY A 163 5.50 2.22 19.55
CA GLY A 163 6.33 2.31 20.76
C GLY A 163 7.73 1.71 20.57
N ILE A 164 8.13 1.40 19.34
CA ILE A 164 9.46 0.85 19.02
C ILE A 164 10.43 2.01 18.88
N ARG A 165 11.49 1.99 19.73
CA ARG A 165 12.59 2.94 19.66
C ARG A 165 13.86 2.22 19.23
N LEU A 166 14.58 2.79 18.27
CA LEU A 166 15.86 2.27 17.84
C LEU A 166 16.89 2.40 18.96
N LYS A 167 17.73 1.38 19.12
CA LYS A 167 18.86 1.42 20.05
C LYS A 167 20.00 2.26 19.46
N PRO A 168 20.90 2.81 20.28
CA PRO A 168 22.10 3.49 19.79
C PRO A 168 22.85 2.63 18.77
N GLY A 169 23.14 3.21 17.59
CA GLY A 169 23.82 2.52 16.49
C GLY A 169 22.91 1.71 15.55
N GLN A 170 21.62 1.62 15.83
CA GLN A 170 20.62 1.11 14.87
C GLN A 170 20.08 2.26 14.01
N SER A 171 19.73 1.96 12.77
CA SER A 171 19.05 2.86 11.86
C SER A 171 17.88 2.14 11.17
N TYR A 172 16.88 2.89 10.74
CA TYR A 172 15.80 2.40 9.90
C TYR A 172 15.78 3.23 8.61
N PRO A 173 15.32 2.70 7.50
CA PRO A 173 15.34 3.45 6.23
C PRO A 173 14.66 4.81 6.31
N ALA A 174 15.29 5.79 5.66
CA ALA A 174 14.73 7.11 5.43
C ALA A 174 15.19 7.61 4.06
N HIS A 175 14.30 8.16 3.26
CA HIS A 175 14.62 8.59 1.89
C HIS A 175 13.76 9.76 1.43
N THR A 176 14.24 10.46 0.41
CA THR A 176 13.51 11.56 -0.24
C THR A 176 12.89 11.06 -1.53
N HIS A 177 11.59 11.36 -1.71
CA HIS A 177 10.86 11.05 -2.94
C HIS A 177 10.18 12.30 -3.51
N PRO A 178 9.89 12.34 -4.82
CA PRO A 178 9.00 13.34 -5.39
C PRO A 178 7.61 13.27 -4.73
N VAL A 179 6.98 14.42 -4.48
CA VAL A 179 5.60 14.49 -3.95
C VAL A 179 4.60 13.93 -4.96
N VAL A 180 4.88 14.13 -6.25
CA VAL A 180 4.10 13.54 -7.34
C VAL A 180 5.02 12.67 -8.18
N ILE A 181 4.76 11.36 -8.16
CA ILE A 181 5.51 10.40 -8.96
C ILE A 181 4.78 10.04 -10.25
N GLN A 182 5.52 9.57 -11.22
CA GLN A 182 5.00 8.91 -12.41
C GLN A 182 4.87 7.42 -12.14
N HIS A 183 3.65 6.89 -12.22
CA HIS A 183 3.44 5.47 -12.02
C HIS A 183 4.20 4.64 -13.07
N PRO A 184 4.99 3.62 -12.68
CA PRO A 184 5.93 2.95 -13.61
C PRO A 184 5.24 2.24 -14.78
N LYS A 185 4.04 1.72 -14.59
CA LYS A 185 3.28 0.98 -15.62
C LYS A 185 2.30 1.89 -16.37
N THR A 186 1.43 2.61 -15.66
CA THR A 186 0.36 3.42 -16.28
C THR A 186 0.80 4.81 -16.72
N GLN A 187 1.99 5.27 -16.30
CA GLN A 187 2.57 6.59 -16.55
C GLN A 187 1.74 7.77 -15.98
N LYS A 188 0.67 7.48 -15.25
CA LYS A 188 -0.18 8.50 -14.62
C LYS A 188 0.50 9.16 -13.43
N PRO A 189 0.14 10.42 -13.10
CA PRO A 189 0.61 11.09 -11.89
C PRO A 189 -0.03 10.48 -10.64
N VAL A 190 0.76 10.34 -9.58
CA VAL A 190 0.31 9.81 -8.29
C VAL A 190 0.78 10.73 -7.18
N LEU A 191 -0.12 11.09 -6.27
CA LEU A 191 0.20 11.85 -5.06
C LEU A 191 0.91 10.95 -4.05
N TYR A 192 2.25 11.05 -3.98
CA TYR A 192 3.11 10.11 -3.25
C TYR A 192 3.57 10.66 -1.90
N VAL A 193 2.62 11.04 -1.06
CA VAL A 193 2.84 11.44 0.34
C VAL A 193 1.84 10.71 1.23
N ASN A 194 2.24 10.32 2.44
CA ASN A 194 1.37 9.60 3.38
C ASN A 194 1.69 9.98 4.82
N GLU A 195 0.71 9.84 5.71
CA GLU A 195 0.85 10.20 7.11
C GLU A 195 1.80 9.26 7.87
N GLY A 196 1.89 7.99 7.43
CA GLY A 196 2.73 6.99 8.06
C GLY A 196 4.21 7.37 8.04
N PHE A 197 4.71 7.72 6.88
CA PHE A 197 6.15 7.91 6.66
C PHE A 197 6.57 9.33 6.29
N THR A 198 5.72 10.15 5.63
CA THR A 198 6.14 11.48 5.17
C THR A 198 6.33 12.43 6.35
N ALA A 199 7.55 12.94 6.50
CA ALA A 199 7.93 13.80 7.61
C ALA A 199 7.75 15.29 7.27
N HIS A 200 8.29 15.74 6.12
CA HIS A 200 8.22 17.13 5.69
C HIS A 200 8.52 17.28 4.19
N LEU A 201 8.11 18.40 3.61
CA LEU A 201 8.52 18.84 2.28
C LEU A 201 9.93 19.43 2.32
N LEU A 202 10.73 19.19 1.27
CA LEU A 202 12.05 19.77 1.16
C LEU A 202 11.99 21.21 0.66
N ASN A 203 12.95 22.04 1.10
CA ASN A 203 13.11 23.43 0.68
C ASN A 203 11.86 24.31 0.91
N VAL A 204 11.05 23.93 1.87
CA VAL A 204 9.85 24.65 2.30
C VAL A 204 9.95 24.88 3.81
N PRO A 205 9.63 26.08 4.33
CA PRO A 205 9.57 26.31 5.78
C PRO A 205 8.65 25.30 6.47
N SER A 206 9.01 24.86 7.69
CA SER A 206 8.26 23.81 8.42
C SER A 206 6.77 24.13 8.53
N PHE A 207 6.42 25.37 8.83
CA PHE A 207 5.03 25.83 8.91
C PHE A 207 4.25 25.58 7.60
N GLU A 208 4.82 25.93 6.45
CA GLU A 208 4.19 25.73 5.14
C GLU A 208 4.12 24.21 4.79
N SER A 209 5.20 23.49 5.06
CA SER A 209 5.24 22.04 4.89
C SER A 209 4.11 21.36 5.66
N ASP A 210 3.91 21.70 6.94
CA ASP A 210 2.89 21.14 7.79
C ASP A 210 1.47 21.45 7.26
N LEU A 211 1.20 22.70 6.87
CA LEU A 211 -0.10 23.08 6.31
C LEU A 211 -0.43 22.30 5.03
N ILE A 212 0.54 22.17 4.13
CA ILE A 212 0.35 21.49 2.84
C ILE A 212 0.12 19.99 3.10
N LEU A 213 1.01 19.33 3.86
CA LEU A 213 0.92 17.91 4.12
C LEU A 213 -0.36 17.53 4.89
N GLN A 214 -0.73 18.28 5.92
CA GLN A 214 -1.97 18.04 6.65
C GLN A 214 -3.20 18.19 5.75
N GLY A 215 -3.22 19.19 4.87
CA GLY A 215 -4.29 19.36 3.87
C GLY A 215 -4.41 18.16 2.94
N LEU A 216 -3.28 17.65 2.43
CA LEU A 216 -3.24 16.49 1.53
C LEU A 216 -3.65 15.19 2.27
N PHE A 217 -3.13 14.96 3.48
CA PHE A 217 -3.51 13.79 4.29
C PHE A 217 -5.00 13.81 4.60
N GLN A 218 -5.55 14.95 5.00
CA GLN A 218 -6.96 15.09 5.31
C GLN A 218 -7.83 14.83 4.08
N ARG A 219 -7.40 15.30 2.90
CA ARG A 219 -8.10 15.05 1.64
C ARG A 219 -8.19 13.56 1.32
N ILE A 220 -7.09 12.81 1.49
CA ILE A 220 -7.05 11.36 1.28
C ILE A 220 -7.96 10.63 2.26
N LYS A 221 -7.92 11.02 3.55
CA LYS A 221 -8.70 10.38 4.62
C LYS A 221 -10.21 10.57 4.49
N THR A 222 -10.67 11.72 4.00
CA THR A 222 -12.08 12.10 4.08
C THR A 222 -12.83 12.00 2.76
N ASN A 223 -12.15 11.75 1.65
CA ASN A 223 -12.79 11.65 0.34
C ASN A 223 -13.28 10.22 0.04
N ALA A 224 -14.44 9.88 0.54
CA ALA A 224 -15.05 8.56 0.34
C ALA A 224 -15.26 8.16 -1.14
N ARG A 225 -15.29 9.14 -2.10
CA ARG A 225 -15.41 8.84 -3.54
C ARG A 225 -14.19 8.12 -4.10
N HIS A 226 -13.03 8.28 -3.48
CA HIS A 226 -11.76 7.67 -3.88
C HIS A 226 -11.33 6.53 -2.97
N GLN A 227 -12.26 6.01 -2.15
CA GLN A 227 -11.98 4.95 -1.20
C GLN A 227 -12.81 3.71 -1.50
N CYS A 228 -12.25 2.55 -1.16
CA CYS A 228 -13.02 1.32 -0.98
C CYS A 228 -12.70 0.70 0.38
N ARG A 229 -13.67 -0.06 0.91
CA ARG A 229 -13.55 -0.82 2.15
C ARG A 229 -13.61 -2.30 1.82
N ILE A 230 -12.54 -3.01 2.13
CA ILE A 230 -12.43 -4.45 1.92
C ILE A 230 -12.79 -5.16 3.21
N LYS A 231 -13.88 -5.91 3.17
CA LYS A 231 -14.30 -6.82 4.23
C LYS A 231 -13.64 -8.16 4.02
N TRP A 232 -12.85 -8.57 5.01
CA TRP A 232 -12.11 -9.82 4.94
C TRP A 232 -12.98 -11.04 5.27
N THR A 233 -12.68 -12.14 4.59
CA THR A 233 -13.15 -13.50 4.91
C THR A 233 -11.94 -14.42 5.10
N PRO A 234 -12.07 -15.55 5.82
CA PRO A 234 -10.97 -16.52 5.89
C PRO A 234 -10.55 -17.00 4.50
N ASN A 235 -9.24 -17.24 4.33
CA ASN A 235 -8.65 -17.68 3.05
C ASN A 235 -8.87 -16.69 1.90
N MET A 236 -8.77 -15.40 2.21
CA MET A 236 -8.88 -14.33 1.24
C MET A 236 -7.52 -13.68 1.00
N ILE A 237 -7.21 -13.41 -0.28
CA ILE A 237 -6.06 -12.62 -0.70
C ILE A 237 -6.53 -11.24 -1.16
N THR A 238 -5.81 -10.21 -0.75
CA THR A 238 -5.89 -8.88 -1.35
C THR A 238 -4.52 -8.47 -1.83
N LEU A 239 -4.42 -8.12 -3.12
CA LEU A 239 -3.24 -7.55 -3.77
C LEU A 239 -3.50 -6.07 -4.02
N TRP A 240 -2.56 -5.19 -3.63
CA TRP A 240 -2.68 -3.75 -3.90
C TRP A 240 -1.42 -3.13 -4.47
N ASP A 241 -1.62 -2.15 -5.34
CA ASP A 241 -0.59 -1.33 -5.95
C ASP A 241 -0.12 -0.29 -4.93
N ASN A 242 1.03 -0.53 -4.35
CA ASN A 242 1.59 0.30 -3.28
C ASN A 242 2.03 1.70 -3.76
N TYR A 243 2.12 1.92 -5.06
CA TYR A 243 2.37 3.24 -5.63
C TYR A 243 1.08 4.03 -5.82
N SER A 244 -0.01 3.35 -6.22
CA SER A 244 -1.28 4.01 -6.56
C SER A 244 -2.26 4.14 -5.41
N VAL A 245 -2.08 3.41 -4.29
CA VAL A 245 -3.00 3.48 -3.15
C VAL A 245 -2.29 3.69 -1.81
N GLN A 246 -3.00 4.33 -0.89
CA GLN A 246 -2.77 4.19 0.54
C GLN A 246 -3.80 3.25 1.12
N HIS A 247 -3.46 2.67 2.28
CA HIS A 247 -4.38 1.83 3.01
C HIS A 247 -4.32 2.08 4.51
N GLN A 248 -5.38 1.64 5.20
CA GLN A 248 -5.52 1.73 6.65
C GLN A 248 -6.21 0.47 7.16
N ALA A 249 -5.59 -0.22 8.12
CA ALA A 249 -6.24 -1.29 8.86
C ALA A 249 -7.17 -0.72 9.93
N ILE A 250 -8.35 -1.30 10.10
CA ILE A 250 -9.30 -0.93 11.13
C ILE A 250 -9.13 -1.90 12.31
N PHE A 251 -8.80 -1.39 13.50
CA PHE A 251 -8.71 -2.18 14.71
C PHE A 251 -9.98 -2.04 15.55
N ASP A 252 -11.02 -2.78 15.20
CA ASP A 252 -12.33 -2.84 15.87
C ASP A 252 -12.68 -4.25 16.34
N TYR A 253 -11.64 -5.08 16.59
CA TYR A 253 -11.76 -6.49 16.93
C TYR A 253 -10.95 -6.89 18.17
N SER A 254 -10.85 -6.01 19.17
CA SER A 254 -10.24 -6.35 20.46
C SER A 254 -10.91 -7.59 21.07
N GLY A 255 -10.12 -8.55 21.55
CA GLY A 255 -10.61 -9.82 22.03
C GLY A 255 -10.66 -10.94 20.97
N TYR A 256 -10.39 -10.63 19.71
CA TYR A 256 -10.41 -11.61 18.60
C TYR A 256 -9.04 -11.77 17.96
N HIS A 257 -8.79 -12.93 17.38
CA HIS A 257 -7.53 -13.24 16.70
C HIS A 257 -7.64 -12.95 15.20
N ARG A 258 -6.65 -12.25 14.64
CA ARG A 258 -6.49 -12.03 13.20
C ARG A 258 -5.10 -12.52 12.79
N TYR A 259 -5.03 -13.44 11.81
CA TYR A 259 -3.77 -14.03 11.38
C TYR A 259 -3.67 -14.13 9.86
N GLY A 260 -2.48 -13.86 9.35
CA GLY A 260 -2.15 -14.05 7.95
C GLY A 260 -0.70 -13.72 7.62
N GLU A 261 -0.40 -13.77 6.33
CA GLU A 261 0.95 -13.62 5.78
C GLU A 261 0.93 -12.60 4.66
N ARG A 262 1.84 -11.62 4.73
CA ARG A 262 2.01 -10.60 3.69
C ARG A 262 3.29 -10.84 2.92
N ILE A 263 3.19 -10.79 1.59
CA ILE A 263 4.32 -10.71 0.66
C ILE A 263 4.36 -9.30 0.08
N THR A 264 5.52 -8.69 0.03
CA THR A 264 5.75 -7.45 -0.72
C THR A 264 6.50 -7.76 -2.02
N ILE A 265 6.18 -7.05 -3.08
CA ILE A 265 6.71 -7.25 -4.43
C ILE A 265 7.65 -6.09 -4.74
N ALA A 266 8.86 -6.41 -5.16
CA ALA A 266 9.91 -5.44 -5.44
C ALA A 266 9.53 -4.52 -6.62
N ALA A 267 9.95 -3.28 -6.53
CA ALA A 267 9.89 -2.36 -7.66
C ALA A 267 11.13 -2.50 -8.55
N ASP A 268 10.95 -2.39 -9.86
CA ASP A 268 12.06 -2.40 -10.82
C ASP A 268 12.97 -1.18 -10.67
N GLN A 269 12.38 -0.03 -10.26
CA GLN A 269 13.09 1.24 -10.13
C GLN A 269 12.53 2.08 -8.96
N ALA A 270 13.33 3.03 -8.48
CA ALA A 270 12.89 4.02 -7.51
C ALA A 270 11.75 4.90 -8.06
N PRO A 271 10.89 5.49 -7.20
CA PRO A 271 9.88 6.43 -7.63
C PRO A 271 10.46 7.58 -8.44
N GLN A 272 9.95 7.80 -9.66
CA GLN A 272 10.40 8.86 -10.56
C GLN A 272 9.43 10.03 -10.51
N ALA A 273 9.97 11.27 -10.55
CA ALA A 273 9.14 12.47 -10.62
C ALA A 273 8.25 12.44 -11.87
N PHE A 274 7.00 12.85 -11.73
CA PHE A 274 6.10 13.01 -12.87
C PHE A 274 6.62 14.11 -13.81
N LYS A 275 6.77 13.78 -15.09
CA LYS A 275 7.32 14.67 -16.13
C LYS A 275 6.24 15.28 -17.02
N GLY A 276 5.00 14.86 -16.89
CA GLY A 276 3.88 15.39 -17.65
C GLY A 276 3.50 16.80 -17.23
N LYS A 277 2.69 17.45 -18.05
CA LYS A 277 2.05 18.72 -17.66
C LYS A 277 0.81 18.40 -16.82
N PRO A 278 0.63 19.02 -15.65
CA PRO A 278 -0.66 18.99 -14.95
C PRO A 278 -1.77 19.52 -15.86
N ALA A 279 -3.04 19.20 -15.51
CA ALA A 279 -4.18 19.69 -16.28
C ALA A 279 -4.08 21.21 -16.53
N ALA A 280 -4.39 21.64 -17.75
CA ALA A 280 -4.46 23.05 -18.05
C ALA A 280 -5.64 23.68 -17.28
N GLU A 281 -5.47 24.93 -16.81
CA GLU A 281 -6.59 25.67 -16.24
C GLU A 281 -7.67 25.82 -17.32
N SER A 282 -8.80 25.16 -17.11
CA SER A 282 -10.04 25.48 -17.84
C SER A 282 -10.74 26.59 -17.07
N PHE A 283 -10.58 27.83 -17.54
CA PHE A 283 -11.37 28.97 -17.09
C PHE A 283 -12.77 28.92 -17.72
#